data_2fbbab7585f07ab788d86f792470661e
#
_entry.id   2fbbab7585f07ab788d86f792470661e
#
_cell.length_a   1.000
_cell.length_b   1.000
_cell.length_c   1.000
_cell.angle_alpha   90.00
_cell.angle_beta   90.00
_cell.angle_gamma   90.00
#
_symmetry.space_group_name_H-M   'P 1'
#
loop_
_entity.id
_entity.type
_entity.pdbx_description
1 polymer ?
#
loop_
_entity_poly.entity_id
_entity_poly.type
_entity_poly.pdbx_seq_one_letter_code
_entity_poly.pdbx_strand_id
1 'polypeptide(L)'
;MREIVHLQIGQCGNQIGAKFWEVIGDEHGIDIAGNYRGDSPLQLERINVYFNEAFSHKYVPRSILVDLEPGTMDSVRSSKIGPLFRPDNFIHGNSGAGNNWAKGHYTEGAELIENVMDVVRNECESCDCLQGFQLIHSLGGGTGSGMGTLLINKIREEYPDRIMNTFSVVPSPKVSDTVVEPYNAILSIHQLIENTDETFCIDNEALYDICFRTLKLTNPTYGDLNHLVSLTMSGVTTSLRFPGQLNADLRKLAVNMVPFPRLHFFMPGFAPLTARGSQMYRALTVPELTQQMFDARNMMAACDPRRGRYLTVACIFRGHMSTREVDEQLLAIQTRNSSYFVEWIPNNVKVAVCDIPPRGLKMAATFIGNNTAIQELFIRVSEQFSAMFRRKAFLHWYTGEGMDEMEFSEAEGNTNDLVSEYQQYQEATADVEEFEEVEVEPAPE
;
A
#
# COMPACT_ATOMS: atom_id res chain seq x y z
N MET A 1 7.83 2.74 -22.49
CA MET A 1 6.77 2.22 -21.59
C MET A 1 7.28 2.38 -20.17
N ARG A 2 6.41 2.44 -19.16
CA ARG A 2 6.83 2.74 -17.78
C ARG A 2 6.63 1.52 -16.92
N GLU A 3 7.69 0.77 -16.67
CA GLU A 3 7.69 -0.51 -15.99
C GLU A 3 7.78 -0.35 -14.47
N ILE A 4 7.21 -1.32 -13.76
CA ILE A 4 7.27 -1.43 -12.29
C ILE A 4 7.88 -2.78 -11.94
N VAL A 5 8.85 -2.80 -11.04
CA VAL A 5 9.40 -4.03 -10.45
C VAL A 5 8.65 -4.31 -9.15
N HIS A 6 8.04 -5.49 -9.07
CA HIS A 6 7.26 -5.93 -7.93
C HIS A 6 8.11 -6.83 -7.01
N LEU A 7 8.06 -6.55 -5.72
CA LEU A 7 8.80 -7.27 -4.68
C LEU A 7 7.84 -7.76 -3.61
N GLN A 8 7.89 -9.04 -3.29
CA GLN A 8 7.07 -9.63 -2.23
C GLN A 8 7.98 -10.32 -1.22
N ILE A 9 7.88 -9.90 0.04
CA ILE A 9 8.86 -10.24 1.07
C ILE A 9 8.20 -10.83 2.31
N GLY A 10 8.72 -11.96 2.76
CA GLY A 10 8.22 -12.72 3.89
C GLY A 10 6.94 -13.49 3.59
N GLN A 11 6.44 -14.23 4.55
CA GLN A 11 5.27 -15.09 4.40
C GLN A 11 4.02 -14.32 3.97
N CYS A 12 3.69 -13.25 4.70
CA CYS A 12 2.53 -12.41 4.41
C CYS A 12 2.63 -11.76 3.02
N GLY A 13 3.78 -11.16 2.71
CA GLY A 13 4.03 -10.51 1.41
C GLY A 13 3.91 -11.47 0.23
N ASN A 14 4.44 -12.66 0.34
CA ASN A 14 4.35 -13.68 -0.71
C ASN A 14 2.93 -14.23 -0.89
N GLN A 15 2.17 -14.42 0.19
CA GLN A 15 0.78 -14.87 0.12
C GLN A 15 -0.13 -13.82 -0.53
N ILE A 16 -0.01 -12.56 -0.13
CA ILE A 16 -0.76 -11.44 -0.75
C ILE A 16 -0.32 -11.26 -2.20
N GLY A 17 0.99 -11.30 -2.46
CA GLY A 17 1.54 -11.18 -3.80
C GLY A 17 1.05 -12.27 -4.75
N ALA A 18 0.97 -13.51 -4.31
CA ALA A 18 0.42 -14.61 -5.11
C ALA A 18 -1.04 -14.34 -5.50
N LYS A 19 -1.85 -13.86 -4.56
CA LYS A 19 -3.24 -13.47 -4.85
C LYS A 19 -3.34 -12.25 -5.77
N PHE A 20 -2.48 -11.27 -5.59
CA PHE A 20 -2.40 -10.11 -6.46
C PHE A 20 -2.12 -10.50 -7.91
N TRP A 21 -1.15 -11.38 -8.16
CA TRP A 21 -0.84 -11.85 -9.50
C TRP A 21 -1.94 -12.72 -10.11
N GLU A 22 -2.68 -13.47 -9.28
CA GLU A 22 -3.87 -14.19 -9.72
C GLU A 22 -4.94 -13.22 -10.23
N VAL A 23 -5.23 -12.15 -9.48
CA VAL A 23 -6.23 -11.13 -9.85
C VAL A 23 -5.79 -10.35 -11.10
N ILE A 24 -4.55 -9.90 -11.16
CA ILE A 24 -4.02 -9.14 -12.31
C ILE A 24 -3.93 -10.01 -13.56
N GLY A 25 -3.49 -11.25 -13.44
CA GLY A 25 -3.47 -12.18 -14.55
C GLY A 25 -4.85 -12.38 -15.15
N ASP A 26 -5.86 -12.57 -14.32
CA ASP A 26 -7.24 -12.66 -14.74
C ASP A 26 -7.75 -11.39 -15.44
N GLU A 27 -7.44 -10.21 -14.91
CA GLU A 27 -7.85 -8.93 -15.49
C GLU A 27 -7.20 -8.66 -16.85
N HIS A 28 -5.96 -9.07 -17.04
CA HIS A 28 -5.23 -8.96 -18.31
C HIS A 28 -5.42 -10.13 -19.26
N GLY A 29 -6.20 -11.14 -18.87
CA GLY A 29 -6.46 -12.32 -19.69
C GLY A 29 -5.24 -13.24 -19.85
N ILE A 30 -4.34 -13.25 -18.89
CA ILE A 30 -3.16 -14.13 -18.86
C ILE A 30 -3.52 -15.43 -18.13
N ASP A 31 -3.29 -16.57 -18.77
CA ASP A 31 -3.48 -17.87 -18.14
C ASP A 31 -2.26 -18.26 -17.26
N ILE A 32 -2.39 -19.38 -16.54
CA ILE A 32 -1.33 -19.92 -15.67
C ILE A 32 -0.05 -20.33 -16.43
N ALA A 33 -0.12 -20.49 -17.73
CA ALA A 33 1.01 -20.80 -18.60
C ALA A 33 1.63 -19.55 -19.24
N GLY A 34 1.11 -18.36 -18.95
CA GLY A 34 1.58 -17.10 -19.49
C GLY A 34 1.02 -16.73 -20.86
N ASN A 35 0.07 -17.49 -21.40
CA ASN A 35 -0.52 -17.17 -22.70
C ASN A 35 -1.67 -16.19 -22.53
N TYR A 36 -1.81 -15.27 -23.49
CA TYR A 36 -2.95 -14.38 -23.57
C TYR A 36 -4.19 -15.11 -24.10
N ARG A 37 -5.28 -15.02 -23.37
CA ARG A 37 -6.62 -15.54 -23.73
C ARG A 37 -7.73 -14.52 -23.49
N GLY A 38 -7.40 -13.25 -23.54
CA GLY A 38 -8.35 -12.17 -23.31
C GLY A 38 -9.19 -11.84 -24.55
N ASP A 39 -10.25 -11.05 -24.33
CA ASP A 39 -11.24 -10.68 -25.34
C ASP A 39 -11.06 -9.25 -25.87
N SER A 40 -10.22 -8.44 -25.25
CA SER A 40 -10.06 -7.02 -25.57
C SER A 40 -8.59 -6.61 -25.75
N PRO A 41 -8.27 -5.87 -26.82
CA PRO A 41 -6.91 -5.36 -27.02
C PRO A 41 -6.46 -4.37 -25.94
N LEU A 42 -7.38 -3.73 -25.23
CA LEU A 42 -7.09 -2.82 -24.11
C LEU A 42 -6.37 -3.51 -22.95
N GLN A 43 -6.56 -4.81 -22.78
CA GLN A 43 -5.87 -5.61 -21.76
C GLN A 43 -4.37 -5.72 -22.02
N LEU A 44 -3.94 -5.63 -23.28
CA LEU A 44 -2.53 -5.73 -23.68
C LEU A 44 -1.84 -4.38 -23.84
N GLU A 45 -2.56 -3.28 -23.91
CA GLU A 45 -2.01 -1.97 -24.25
C GLU A 45 -0.91 -1.53 -23.29
N ARG A 46 -1.08 -1.77 -21.99
CA ARG A 46 -0.11 -1.44 -20.94
C ARG A 46 0.35 -2.65 -20.12
N ILE A 47 0.32 -3.82 -20.72
CA ILE A 47 0.72 -5.07 -20.04
C ILE A 47 2.18 -5.02 -19.56
N ASN A 48 3.04 -4.30 -20.27
CA ASN A 48 4.48 -4.19 -19.95
C ASN A 48 4.75 -3.48 -18.62
N VAL A 49 3.76 -2.84 -18.02
CA VAL A 49 3.93 -2.26 -16.68
C VAL A 49 4.28 -3.34 -15.65
N TYR A 50 3.63 -4.49 -15.69
CA TYR A 50 3.81 -5.57 -14.73
C TYR A 50 4.35 -6.87 -15.31
N PHE A 51 4.26 -7.09 -16.62
CA PHE A 51 4.68 -8.31 -17.28
C PHE A 51 5.81 -8.06 -18.27
N ASN A 52 6.75 -8.99 -18.32
CA ASN A 52 7.74 -9.08 -19.38
C ASN A 52 7.21 -9.99 -20.48
N GLU A 53 7.41 -9.61 -21.74
CA GLU A 53 7.14 -10.48 -22.87
C GLU A 53 8.35 -11.40 -23.12
N ALA A 54 8.14 -12.70 -22.96
CA ALA A 54 9.15 -13.71 -23.22
C ALA A 54 9.11 -14.17 -24.67
N PHE A 55 10.14 -14.93 -25.08
CA PHE A 55 10.17 -15.62 -26.36
C PHE A 55 8.88 -16.44 -26.51
N SER A 56 8.29 -16.51 -27.67
CA SER A 56 7.01 -17.18 -27.94
C SER A 56 5.74 -16.44 -27.45
N HIS A 57 5.79 -15.12 -27.26
CA HIS A 57 4.65 -14.30 -26.83
C HIS A 57 4.00 -14.75 -25.52
N LYS A 58 4.78 -15.30 -24.61
CA LYS A 58 4.36 -15.56 -23.24
C LYS A 58 4.67 -14.37 -22.34
N TYR A 59 3.77 -14.09 -21.42
CA TYR A 59 3.88 -13.01 -20.45
C TYR A 59 4.30 -13.56 -19.09
N VAL A 60 5.38 -13.01 -18.55
CA VAL A 60 5.96 -13.42 -17.27
C VAL A 60 5.91 -12.23 -16.30
N PRO A 61 5.38 -12.39 -15.08
CA PRO A 61 5.36 -11.34 -14.07
C PRO A 61 6.75 -10.80 -13.78
N ARG A 62 6.89 -9.49 -13.71
CA ARG A 62 8.11 -8.83 -13.23
C ARG A 62 8.07 -8.79 -11.71
N SER A 63 8.20 -9.96 -11.09
CA SER A 63 8.07 -10.17 -9.66
C SER A 63 9.26 -10.92 -9.10
N ILE A 64 9.76 -10.42 -7.97
CA ILE A 64 10.85 -11.03 -7.20
C ILE A 64 10.25 -11.48 -5.87
N LEU A 65 10.42 -12.77 -5.56
CA LEU A 65 9.89 -13.40 -4.36
C LEU A 65 11.03 -13.65 -3.39
N VAL A 66 10.92 -13.11 -2.19
CA VAL A 66 11.99 -13.15 -1.19
C VAL A 66 11.44 -13.65 0.14
N ASP A 67 12.12 -14.62 0.74
CA ASP A 67 11.89 -15.01 2.14
C ASP A 67 13.18 -15.61 2.73
N LEU A 68 13.31 -15.54 4.04
CA LEU A 68 14.40 -16.23 4.77
C LEU A 68 14.10 -17.70 5.06
N GLU A 69 12.85 -18.14 4.80
CA GLU A 69 12.41 -19.53 4.96
C GLU A 69 12.04 -20.16 3.61
N PRO A 70 12.40 -21.41 3.37
CA PRO A 70 12.06 -22.10 2.13
C PRO A 70 10.57 -22.44 2.01
N GLY A 71 9.86 -22.62 3.14
CA GLY A 71 8.48 -23.13 3.17
C GLY A 71 7.47 -22.25 2.41
N THR A 72 7.63 -20.94 2.48
CA THR A 72 6.77 -20.00 1.74
C THR A 72 6.99 -20.09 0.24
N MET A 73 8.25 -20.20 -0.18
CA MET A 73 8.61 -20.36 -1.61
C MET A 73 8.06 -21.66 -2.18
N ASP A 74 8.16 -22.76 -1.45
CA ASP A 74 7.63 -24.07 -1.85
C ASP A 74 6.10 -24.03 -1.96
N SER A 75 5.43 -23.33 -1.06
CA SER A 75 3.98 -23.11 -1.12
C SER A 75 3.57 -22.37 -2.40
N VAL A 76 4.29 -21.32 -2.77
CA VAL A 76 4.01 -20.56 -4.00
C VAL A 76 4.32 -21.39 -5.24
N ARG A 77 5.44 -22.12 -5.27
CA ARG A 77 5.79 -23.00 -6.40
C ARG A 77 4.76 -24.11 -6.63
N SER A 78 4.20 -24.65 -5.55
CA SER A 78 3.16 -25.70 -5.60
C SER A 78 1.77 -25.16 -5.91
N SER A 79 1.58 -23.84 -5.86
CA SER A 79 0.31 -23.22 -6.18
C SER A 79 0.00 -23.26 -7.68
N LYS A 80 -1.25 -22.99 -8.04
CA LYS A 80 -1.70 -22.94 -9.44
C LYS A 80 -0.92 -21.95 -10.29
N ILE A 81 -0.47 -20.84 -9.70
CA ILE A 81 0.25 -19.77 -10.39
C ILE A 81 1.79 -19.94 -10.33
N GLY A 82 2.28 -20.95 -9.63
CA GLY A 82 3.73 -21.19 -9.51
C GLY A 82 4.47 -21.22 -10.85
N PRO A 83 3.95 -21.90 -11.88
CA PRO A 83 4.57 -21.96 -13.20
C PRO A 83 4.63 -20.62 -13.94
N LEU A 84 3.86 -19.61 -13.51
CA LEU A 84 3.84 -18.29 -14.12
C LEU A 84 5.10 -17.48 -13.79
N PHE A 85 5.65 -17.68 -12.60
CA PHE A 85 6.81 -16.92 -12.14
C PHE A 85 8.13 -17.48 -12.74
N ARG A 86 9.06 -16.56 -12.96
CA ARG A 86 10.41 -16.93 -13.39
C ARG A 86 11.14 -17.67 -12.25
N PRO A 87 11.67 -18.87 -12.46
CA PRO A 87 12.33 -19.65 -11.40
C PRO A 87 13.51 -18.94 -10.75
N ASP A 88 14.27 -18.13 -11.51
CA ASP A 88 15.42 -17.38 -11.03
C ASP A 88 15.04 -16.24 -10.05
N ASN A 89 13.77 -15.83 -10.03
CA ASN A 89 13.29 -14.77 -9.17
C ASN A 89 12.81 -15.26 -7.78
N PHE A 90 12.91 -16.56 -7.52
CA PHE A 90 12.69 -17.15 -6.20
C PHE A 90 13.96 -17.13 -5.39
N ILE A 91 14.06 -16.29 -4.39
CA ILE A 91 15.24 -16.13 -3.54
C ILE A 91 14.86 -16.44 -2.10
N HIS A 92 15.51 -17.42 -1.50
CA HIS A 92 15.23 -17.79 -0.12
C HIS A 92 16.49 -18.13 0.66
N GLY A 93 16.45 -17.89 1.97
CA GLY A 93 17.39 -18.41 2.95
C GLY A 93 16.93 -19.75 3.52
N ASN A 94 17.61 -20.25 4.52
CA ASN A 94 17.33 -21.54 5.14
C ASN A 94 16.99 -21.44 6.63
N SER A 95 17.36 -20.34 7.31
CA SER A 95 17.30 -20.21 8.77
C SER A 95 16.06 -19.48 9.29
N GLY A 96 15.42 -18.64 8.47
CA GLY A 96 14.36 -17.77 8.91
C GLY A 96 14.81 -16.62 9.82
N ALA A 97 13.94 -15.64 10.06
CA ALA A 97 14.20 -14.52 10.95
C ALA A 97 13.61 -14.69 12.37
N GLY A 98 12.81 -15.74 12.62
CA GLY A 98 12.22 -16.01 13.93
C GLY A 98 11.41 -14.84 14.52
N ASN A 99 10.71 -14.08 13.69
CA ASN A 99 9.97 -12.86 14.05
C ASN A 99 10.83 -11.76 14.72
N ASN A 100 12.14 -11.76 14.45
CA ASN A 100 13.08 -10.79 14.96
C ASN A 100 13.52 -9.83 13.83
N TRP A 101 13.16 -8.56 13.96
CA TRP A 101 13.54 -7.53 13.00
C TRP A 101 15.06 -7.41 12.81
N ALA A 102 15.82 -7.53 13.91
CA ALA A 102 17.28 -7.46 13.85
C ALA A 102 17.89 -8.58 13.03
N LYS A 103 17.35 -9.81 13.11
CA LYS A 103 17.80 -10.91 12.23
C LYS A 103 17.52 -10.63 10.78
N GLY A 104 16.33 -10.12 10.47
CA GLY A 104 15.96 -9.76 9.10
C GLY A 104 16.76 -8.58 8.54
N HIS A 105 17.20 -7.65 9.38
CA HIS A 105 17.87 -6.43 8.94
C HIS A 105 19.41 -6.51 8.98
N TYR A 106 20.00 -7.09 10.02
CA TYR A 106 21.43 -7.03 10.29
C TYR A 106 22.19 -8.34 10.08
N THR A 107 21.58 -9.48 10.34
CA THR A 107 22.26 -10.77 10.27
C THR A 107 21.82 -11.60 9.09
N GLU A 108 20.77 -12.37 9.21
CA GLU A 108 20.30 -13.29 8.15
C GLU A 108 19.89 -12.57 6.85
N GLY A 109 19.23 -11.42 6.98
CA GLY A 109 18.85 -10.62 5.80
C GLY A 109 20.04 -10.00 5.10
N ALA A 110 21.06 -9.57 5.84
CA ALA A 110 22.27 -8.99 5.27
C ALA A 110 23.09 -9.99 4.44
N GLU A 111 23.04 -11.28 4.77
CA GLU A 111 23.69 -12.34 3.98
C GLU A 111 23.00 -12.57 2.62
N LEU A 112 21.66 -12.41 2.58
CA LEU A 112 20.86 -12.69 1.38
C LEU A 112 20.67 -11.45 0.49
N ILE A 113 20.84 -10.25 1.03
CA ILE A 113 20.49 -9.00 0.36
C ILE A 113 21.20 -8.79 -0.98
N GLU A 114 22.48 -9.15 -1.09
CA GLU A 114 23.26 -8.97 -2.32
C GLU A 114 22.70 -9.84 -3.45
N ASN A 115 22.30 -11.08 -3.15
CA ASN A 115 21.65 -11.95 -4.12
C ASN A 115 20.32 -11.38 -4.61
N VAL A 116 19.55 -10.76 -3.70
CA VAL A 116 18.29 -10.10 -4.06
C VAL A 116 18.57 -8.89 -4.95
N MET A 117 19.55 -8.06 -4.59
CA MET A 117 19.91 -6.88 -5.37
C MET A 117 20.40 -7.23 -6.78
N ASP A 118 21.13 -8.34 -6.95
CA ASP A 118 21.54 -8.81 -8.27
C ASP A 118 20.34 -9.15 -9.16
N VAL A 119 19.31 -9.80 -8.60
CA VAL A 119 18.08 -10.09 -9.34
C VAL A 119 17.28 -8.80 -9.62
N VAL A 120 17.23 -7.86 -8.67
CA VAL A 120 16.62 -6.54 -8.88
C VAL A 120 17.31 -5.81 -10.04
N ARG A 121 18.64 -5.77 -10.09
CA ARG A 121 19.40 -5.16 -11.20
C ARG A 121 19.07 -5.81 -12.53
N ASN A 122 19.02 -7.15 -12.60
CA ASN A 122 18.67 -7.86 -13.82
C ASN A 122 17.26 -7.51 -14.33
N GLU A 123 16.28 -7.40 -13.43
CA GLU A 123 14.93 -7.01 -13.80
C GLU A 123 14.87 -5.52 -14.22
N CYS A 124 15.62 -4.64 -13.56
CA CYS A 124 15.71 -3.23 -13.92
C CYS A 124 16.39 -3.00 -15.28
N GLU A 125 17.44 -3.76 -15.59
CA GLU A 125 18.14 -3.69 -16.88
C GLU A 125 17.26 -4.13 -18.05
N SER A 126 16.33 -5.04 -17.80
CA SER A 126 15.36 -5.48 -18.82
C SER A 126 14.24 -4.47 -19.09
N CYS A 127 14.14 -3.40 -18.30
CA CYS A 127 13.12 -2.36 -18.44
C CYS A 127 13.60 -1.25 -19.41
N ASP A 128 12.70 -0.80 -20.29
CA ASP A 128 12.98 0.33 -21.18
C ASP A 128 12.96 1.67 -20.41
N CYS A 129 12.00 1.81 -19.47
CA CYS A 129 11.84 3.01 -18.66
C CYS A 129 11.26 2.62 -17.28
N LEU A 130 12.13 2.28 -16.35
CA LEU A 130 11.72 1.94 -14.99
C LEU A 130 11.02 3.12 -14.32
N GLN A 131 9.81 2.90 -13.84
CA GLN A 131 9.01 3.89 -13.11
C GLN A 131 9.34 3.88 -11.61
N GLY A 132 9.40 2.70 -11.04
CA GLY A 132 9.66 2.50 -9.63
C GLY A 132 9.44 1.05 -9.19
N PHE A 133 9.35 0.91 -7.88
CA PHE A 133 9.25 -0.38 -7.20
C PHE A 133 7.94 -0.45 -6.41
N GLN A 134 7.33 -1.61 -6.40
CA GLN A 134 6.18 -1.92 -5.58
C GLN A 134 6.51 -3.08 -4.65
N LEU A 135 6.44 -2.84 -3.35
CA LEU A 135 6.84 -3.81 -2.33
C LEU A 135 5.65 -4.19 -1.45
N ILE A 136 5.49 -5.49 -1.20
CA ILE A 136 4.46 -6.03 -0.29
C ILE A 136 5.16 -6.73 0.87
N HIS A 137 4.83 -6.32 2.09
CA HIS A 137 5.39 -6.90 3.30
C HIS A 137 4.49 -6.69 4.53
N SER A 138 4.76 -7.39 5.61
CA SER A 138 4.20 -7.13 6.93
C SER A 138 5.20 -6.39 7.80
N LEU A 139 4.71 -5.56 8.73
CA LEU A 139 5.56 -4.81 9.66
C LEU A 139 5.77 -5.53 11.00
N GLY A 140 4.97 -6.55 11.30
CA GLY A 140 5.03 -7.24 12.59
C GLY A 140 5.98 -8.44 12.63
N GLY A 141 6.38 -8.99 11.48
CA GLY A 141 7.26 -10.15 11.37
C GLY A 141 8.75 -9.81 11.46
N GLY A 142 9.60 -10.80 11.20
CA GLY A 142 11.06 -10.60 11.14
C GLY A 142 11.56 -10.35 9.70
N THR A 143 11.18 -11.20 8.74
CA THR A 143 11.65 -11.10 7.35
C THR A 143 11.00 -9.95 6.62
N GLY A 144 9.67 -9.88 6.58
CA GLY A 144 8.95 -8.83 5.85
C GLY A 144 9.25 -7.42 6.39
N SER A 145 9.41 -7.28 7.68
CA SER A 145 9.75 -6.03 8.34
C SER A 145 11.25 -5.72 8.27
N GLY A 146 12.11 -6.61 8.78
CA GLY A 146 13.56 -6.37 8.87
C GLY A 146 14.24 -6.41 7.50
N MET A 147 14.11 -7.50 6.77
CA MET A 147 14.70 -7.61 5.43
C MET A 147 13.98 -6.73 4.40
N GLY A 148 12.66 -6.54 4.55
CA GLY A 148 11.90 -5.64 3.69
C GLY A 148 12.40 -4.21 3.76
N THR A 149 12.61 -3.68 4.95
CA THR A 149 13.14 -2.33 5.14
C THR A 149 14.61 -2.21 4.73
N LEU A 150 15.43 -3.23 4.97
CA LEU A 150 16.80 -3.27 4.46
C LEU A 150 16.83 -3.19 2.92
N LEU A 151 15.97 -3.93 2.26
CA LEU A 151 15.87 -3.91 0.80
C LEU A 151 15.39 -2.54 0.28
N ILE A 152 14.44 -1.90 0.94
CA ILE A 152 14.01 -0.53 0.62
C ILE A 152 15.21 0.43 0.70
N ASN A 153 16.01 0.35 1.75
CA ASN A 153 17.19 1.19 1.92
C ASN A 153 18.20 0.97 0.79
N LYS A 154 18.49 -0.28 0.47
CA LYS A 154 19.44 -0.64 -0.60
C LYS A 154 18.96 -0.20 -1.98
N ILE A 155 17.68 -0.37 -2.27
CA ILE A 155 17.11 0.10 -3.53
C ILE A 155 17.13 1.64 -3.58
N ARG A 156 16.87 2.34 -2.48
CA ARG A 156 16.92 3.80 -2.43
C ARG A 156 18.34 4.34 -2.63
N GLU A 157 19.35 3.65 -2.11
CA GLU A 157 20.77 3.98 -2.37
C GLU A 157 21.13 3.85 -3.85
N GLU A 158 20.65 2.81 -4.51
CA GLU A 158 21.02 2.50 -5.90
C GLU A 158 20.14 3.23 -6.94
N TYR A 159 18.85 3.45 -6.61
CA TYR A 159 17.84 4.10 -7.47
C TYR A 159 17.14 5.26 -6.74
N PRO A 160 17.84 6.35 -6.40
CA PRO A 160 17.29 7.44 -5.57
C PRO A 160 16.20 8.26 -6.27
N ASP A 161 16.14 8.21 -7.60
CA ASP A 161 15.21 8.98 -8.44
C ASP A 161 13.95 8.19 -8.85
N ARG A 162 13.83 6.93 -8.41
CA ARG A 162 12.68 6.06 -8.69
C ARG A 162 11.70 6.05 -7.54
N ILE A 163 10.41 5.89 -7.85
CA ILE A 163 9.36 5.87 -6.85
C ILE A 163 9.37 4.54 -6.10
N MET A 164 9.33 4.63 -4.76
CA MET A 164 9.20 3.49 -3.87
C MET A 164 7.79 3.47 -3.28
N ASN A 165 6.98 2.52 -3.74
CA ASN A 165 5.62 2.29 -3.28
C ASN A 165 5.56 1.02 -2.43
N THR A 166 4.94 1.08 -1.25
CA THR A 166 4.80 -0.08 -0.37
C THR A 166 3.36 -0.34 0.03
N PHE A 167 3.00 -1.62 0.11
CA PHE A 167 1.77 -2.11 0.73
C PHE A 167 2.17 -2.81 2.02
N SER A 168 1.95 -2.12 3.13
CA SER A 168 2.44 -2.54 4.44
C SER A 168 1.30 -3.02 5.32
N VAL A 169 1.37 -4.28 5.73
CA VAL A 169 0.39 -4.86 6.68
C VAL A 169 0.85 -4.54 8.10
N VAL A 170 0.05 -3.72 8.77
CA VAL A 170 0.33 -3.25 10.13
C VAL A 170 -0.18 -4.26 11.16
N PRO A 171 0.54 -4.50 12.28
CA PRO A 171 0.08 -5.38 13.32
C PRO A 171 -1.20 -4.86 13.99
N SER A 172 -2.09 -5.79 14.31
CA SER A 172 -3.36 -5.53 14.96
C SER A 172 -3.34 -6.00 16.42
N PRO A 173 -3.97 -5.27 17.37
CA PRO A 173 -4.04 -5.69 18.75
C PRO A 173 -4.95 -6.90 18.98
N LYS A 174 -5.91 -7.16 18.07
CA LYS A 174 -6.86 -8.26 18.18
C LYS A 174 -6.41 -9.53 17.48
N VAL A 175 -5.57 -9.38 16.47
CA VAL A 175 -5.07 -10.47 15.62
C VAL A 175 -3.56 -10.37 15.60
N SER A 176 -2.93 -10.89 16.63
CA SER A 176 -1.48 -10.91 16.77
C SER A 176 -1.00 -12.35 16.98
N ASP A 177 -0.02 -12.75 16.19
CA ASP A 177 0.61 -14.05 16.29
C ASP A 177 1.85 -14.02 17.21
N THR A 178 2.41 -12.81 17.45
CA THR A 178 3.66 -12.65 18.22
C THR A 178 3.63 -11.44 19.14
N VAL A 179 4.30 -11.56 20.28
CA VAL A 179 4.36 -10.52 21.33
C VAL A 179 5.25 -9.34 20.91
N VAL A 180 6.26 -9.58 20.06
CA VAL A 180 7.27 -8.58 19.69
C VAL A 180 6.90 -7.73 18.46
N GLU A 181 5.68 -7.89 17.95
CA GLU A 181 5.19 -7.09 16.80
C GLU A 181 5.35 -5.58 16.98
N PRO A 182 5.07 -4.97 18.15
CA PRO A 182 5.26 -3.53 18.32
C PRO A 182 6.70 -3.07 18.09
N TYR A 183 7.69 -3.85 18.51
CA TYR A 183 9.10 -3.54 18.25
C TYR A 183 9.42 -3.57 16.76
N ASN A 184 9.05 -4.67 16.08
CA ASN A 184 9.27 -4.82 14.67
C ASN A 184 8.56 -3.73 13.85
N ALA A 185 7.34 -3.36 14.25
CA ALA A 185 6.56 -2.33 13.58
C ALA A 185 7.17 -0.94 13.71
N ILE A 186 7.55 -0.50 14.92
CA ILE A 186 8.15 0.82 15.13
C ILE A 186 9.48 0.95 14.40
N LEU A 187 10.34 -0.06 14.47
CA LEU A 187 11.60 -0.09 13.73
C LEU A 187 11.38 -0.01 12.20
N SER A 188 10.34 -0.68 11.71
CA SER A 188 10.00 -0.64 10.29
C SER A 188 9.36 0.69 9.88
N ILE A 189 8.47 1.25 10.68
CA ILE A 189 7.83 2.56 10.42
C ILE A 189 8.91 3.65 10.33
N HIS A 190 9.90 3.63 11.21
CA HIS A 190 11.02 4.55 11.15
C HIS A 190 11.72 4.51 9.78
N GLN A 191 11.99 3.32 9.25
CA GLN A 191 12.62 3.16 7.93
C GLN A 191 11.68 3.59 6.78
N LEU A 192 10.37 3.31 6.89
CA LEU A 192 9.38 3.71 5.89
C LEU A 192 9.20 5.23 5.80
N ILE A 193 9.24 5.94 6.92
CA ILE A 193 9.16 7.40 6.95
C ILE A 193 10.26 8.03 6.08
N GLU A 194 11.47 7.50 6.17
CA GLU A 194 12.64 8.09 5.51
C GLU A 194 12.82 7.63 4.05
N ASN A 195 12.44 6.41 3.72
CA ASN A 195 12.87 5.76 2.47
C ASN A 195 11.74 5.38 1.50
N THR A 196 10.49 5.68 1.80
CA THR A 196 9.37 5.42 0.88
C THR A 196 8.72 6.71 0.41
N ASP A 197 8.13 6.66 -0.78
CA ASP A 197 7.38 7.80 -1.34
C ASP A 197 5.88 7.66 -1.10
N GLU A 198 5.37 6.43 -1.09
CA GLU A 198 3.97 6.10 -0.87
C GLU A 198 3.88 4.80 -0.05
N THR A 199 3.09 4.81 1.01
CA THR A 199 2.84 3.63 1.84
C THR A 199 1.35 3.44 2.08
N PHE A 200 0.82 2.35 1.57
CA PHE A 200 -0.56 1.93 1.82
C PHE A 200 -0.61 1.10 3.10
N CYS A 201 -1.26 1.63 4.13
CA CYS A 201 -1.40 0.96 5.41
C CYS A 201 -2.63 0.05 5.40
N ILE A 202 -2.42 -1.23 5.64
CA ILE A 202 -3.46 -2.26 5.68
C ILE A 202 -3.45 -2.90 7.07
N ASP A 203 -4.60 -2.95 7.72
CA ASP A 203 -4.76 -3.54 9.05
C ASP A 203 -5.64 -4.78 8.98
N ASN A 204 -5.13 -5.90 9.46
CA ASN A 204 -5.88 -7.15 9.49
C ASN A 204 -7.17 -7.06 10.30
N GLU A 205 -7.22 -6.24 11.35
CA GLU A 205 -8.44 -6.02 12.13
C GLU A 205 -9.56 -5.44 11.26
N ALA A 206 -9.24 -4.39 10.49
CA ALA A 206 -10.19 -3.78 9.57
C ALA A 206 -10.68 -4.78 8.51
N LEU A 207 -9.79 -5.62 8.00
CA LEU A 207 -10.13 -6.67 7.03
C LEU A 207 -11.06 -7.72 7.64
N TYR A 208 -10.81 -8.17 8.88
CA TYR A 208 -11.72 -9.09 9.60
C TYR A 208 -13.09 -8.47 9.82
N ASP A 209 -13.14 -7.21 10.25
CA ASP A 209 -14.40 -6.49 10.44
C ASP A 209 -15.18 -6.36 9.13
N ILE A 210 -14.52 -6.11 8.01
CA ILE A 210 -15.13 -6.11 6.68
C ILE A 210 -15.70 -7.50 6.33
N CYS A 211 -14.91 -8.54 6.49
CA CYS A 211 -15.34 -9.91 6.21
C CYS A 211 -16.54 -10.33 7.05
N PHE A 212 -16.53 -10.01 8.33
CA PHE A 212 -17.56 -10.42 9.26
C PHE A 212 -18.84 -9.57 9.13
N ARG A 213 -18.70 -8.24 9.14
CA ARG A 213 -19.85 -7.30 9.19
C ARG A 213 -20.46 -7.06 7.81
N THR A 214 -19.61 -6.83 6.80
CA THR A 214 -20.04 -6.42 5.47
C THR A 214 -20.25 -7.63 4.57
N LEU A 215 -19.31 -8.54 4.49
CA LEU A 215 -19.41 -9.73 3.64
C LEU A 215 -20.18 -10.88 4.31
N LYS A 216 -20.44 -10.78 5.61
CA LYS A 216 -21.18 -11.78 6.42
C LYS A 216 -20.60 -13.20 6.31
N LEU A 217 -19.29 -13.31 6.25
CA LEU A 217 -18.60 -14.59 6.30
C LEU A 217 -18.57 -15.08 7.74
N THR A 218 -18.99 -16.32 7.95
CA THR A 218 -19.01 -16.94 9.31
C THR A 218 -17.63 -17.25 9.84
N ASN A 219 -16.74 -17.74 8.97
CA ASN A 219 -15.36 -18.10 9.29
C ASN A 219 -14.43 -17.52 8.21
N PRO A 220 -14.02 -16.24 8.30
CA PRO A 220 -13.08 -15.67 7.35
C PRO A 220 -11.71 -16.33 7.51
N THR A 221 -11.09 -16.66 6.39
CA THR A 221 -9.75 -17.23 6.31
C THR A 221 -8.74 -16.17 5.91
N TYR A 222 -7.45 -16.39 6.14
CA TYR A 222 -6.39 -15.53 5.60
C TYR A 222 -6.46 -15.40 4.07
N GLY A 223 -6.92 -16.44 3.38
CA GLY A 223 -7.15 -16.39 1.94
C GLY A 223 -8.22 -15.36 1.53
N ASP A 224 -9.27 -15.20 2.32
CA ASP A 224 -10.32 -14.19 2.09
C ASP A 224 -9.78 -12.77 2.33
N LEU A 225 -8.98 -12.59 3.39
CA LEU A 225 -8.32 -11.31 3.69
C LEU A 225 -7.36 -10.93 2.56
N ASN A 226 -6.51 -11.85 2.14
CA ASN A 226 -5.54 -11.63 1.07
C ASN A 226 -6.23 -11.30 -0.27
N HIS A 227 -7.41 -11.88 -0.51
CA HIS A 227 -8.21 -11.55 -1.69
C HIS A 227 -8.72 -10.11 -1.65
N LEU A 228 -9.22 -9.62 -0.51
CA LEU A 228 -9.63 -8.23 -0.34
C LEU A 228 -8.47 -7.25 -0.58
N VAL A 229 -7.32 -7.55 0.00
CA VAL A 229 -6.10 -6.74 -0.21
C VAL A 229 -5.73 -6.72 -1.69
N SER A 230 -5.79 -7.88 -2.36
CA SER A 230 -5.45 -8.00 -3.78
C SER A 230 -6.41 -7.21 -4.68
N LEU A 231 -7.70 -7.20 -4.37
CA LEU A 231 -8.69 -6.37 -5.08
C LEU A 231 -8.40 -4.88 -4.93
N THR A 232 -8.02 -4.46 -3.72
CA THR A 232 -7.66 -3.06 -3.47
C THR A 232 -6.38 -2.68 -4.18
N MET A 233 -5.36 -3.52 -4.14
CA MET A 233 -4.12 -3.32 -4.88
C MET A 233 -4.36 -3.26 -6.39
N SER A 234 -5.21 -4.13 -6.91
CA SER A 234 -5.63 -4.08 -8.32
C SER A 234 -6.30 -2.75 -8.64
N GLY A 235 -7.19 -2.28 -7.77
CA GLY A 235 -7.89 -1.01 -7.93
C GLY A 235 -6.95 0.21 -7.91
N VAL A 236 -6.01 0.26 -6.96
CA VAL A 236 -4.99 1.31 -6.86
C VAL A 236 -4.13 1.37 -8.12
N THR A 237 -3.75 0.23 -8.65
CA THR A 237 -2.89 0.13 -9.82
C THR A 237 -3.62 0.19 -11.17
N THR A 238 -4.94 0.28 -11.16
CA THR A 238 -5.75 0.30 -12.38
C THR A 238 -5.36 1.42 -13.34
N SER A 239 -5.13 2.63 -12.82
CA SER A 239 -4.73 3.79 -13.62
C SER A 239 -3.36 3.62 -14.29
N LEU A 240 -2.51 2.76 -13.75
CA LEU A 240 -1.20 2.42 -14.30
C LEU A 240 -1.28 1.36 -15.39
N ARG A 241 -2.23 0.41 -15.27
CA ARG A 241 -2.35 -0.79 -16.11
C ARG A 241 -3.28 -0.63 -17.29
N PHE A 242 -4.23 0.28 -17.20
CA PHE A 242 -5.22 0.50 -18.24
C PHE A 242 -5.19 1.97 -18.72
N PRO A 243 -5.51 2.23 -19.99
CA PRO A 243 -5.61 3.59 -20.49
C PRO A 243 -6.75 4.33 -19.78
N GLY A 244 -6.47 5.56 -19.36
CA GLY A 244 -7.42 6.43 -18.66
C GLY A 244 -6.95 7.88 -18.63
N GLN A 245 -7.81 8.79 -18.17
CA GLN A 245 -7.54 10.22 -18.27
C GLN A 245 -6.62 10.79 -17.17
N LEU A 246 -6.50 10.12 -15.99
CA LEU A 246 -5.79 10.69 -14.84
C LEU A 246 -4.91 9.65 -14.14
N ASN A 247 -3.84 10.13 -13.50
CA ASN A 247 -2.91 9.34 -12.65
C ASN A 247 -2.29 8.11 -13.33
N ALA A 248 -1.78 8.28 -14.55
CA ALA A 248 -1.19 7.19 -15.33
C ALA A 248 0.19 6.71 -14.84
N ASP A 249 0.75 7.34 -13.79
CA ASP A 249 2.09 7.07 -13.28
C ASP A 249 2.13 7.12 -11.76
N LEU A 250 2.99 6.31 -11.12
CA LEU A 250 3.26 6.37 -9.67
C LEU A 250 3.68 7.77 -9.24
N ARG A 251 4.56 8.43 -9.99
CA ARG A 251 5.03 9.78 -9.67
C ARG A 251 3.89 10.80 -9.66
N LYS A 252 2.96 10.72 -10.60
CA LYS A 252 1.79 11.59 -10.61
C LYS A 252 0.87 11.35 -9.42
N LEU A 253 0.72 10.07 -9.02
CA LEU A 253 -0.04 9.73 -7.82
C LEU A 253 0.63 10.33 -6.58
N ALA A 254 1.93 10.14 -6.39
CA ALA A 254 2.70 10.71 -5.29
C ALA A 254 2.58 12.24 -5.21
N VAL A 255 2.79 12.93 -6.32
CA VAL A 255 2.72 14.41 -6.38
C VAL A 255 1.33 14.94 -6.01
N ASN A 256 0.26 14.22 -6.39
CA ASN A 256 -1.10 14.63 -6.08
C ASN A 256 -1.56 14.26 -4.66
N MET A 257 -0.97 13.22 -4.07
CA MET A 257 -1.43 12.66 -2.81
C MET A 257 -0.59 13.04 -1.59
N VAL A 258 0.69 13.40 -1.79
CA VAL A 258 1.64 13.68 -0.72
C VAL A 258 1.92 15.17 -0.65
N PRO A 259 1.28 15.92 0.27
CA PRO A 259 1.53 17.36 0.43
C PRO A 259 2.88 17.64 1.11
N PHE A 260 3.33 16.76 2.00
CA PHE A 260 4.60 16.86 2.74
C PHE A 260 5.33 15.53 2.71
N PRO A 261 6.66 15.51 2.57
CA PRO A 261 7.41 14.27 2.31
C PRO A 261 7.18 13.15 3.32
N ARG A 262 7.01 13.48 4.59
CA ARG A 262 6.79 12.50 5.66
C ARG A 262 5.36 11.99 5.75
N LEU A 263 4.39 12.76 5.27
CA LEU A 263 2.95 12.44 5.34
C LEU A 263 2.49 11.66 4.10
N HIS A 264 3.09 10.51 3.87
CA HIS A 264 2.86 9.67 2.69
C HIS A 264 2.18 8.33 3.02
N PHE A 265 1.52 8.24 4.16
CA PHE A 265 0.79 7.04 4.59
C PHE A 265 -0.69 7.15 4.20
N PHE A 266 -1.18 6.18 3.44
CA PHE A 266 -2.51 6.20 2.87
C PHE A 266 -3.42 5.14 3.47
N MET A 267 -4.69 5.48 3.58
CA MET A 267 -5.77 4.57 3.94
C MET A 267 -6.48 4.11 2.67
N PRO A 268 -6.32 2.87 2.23
CA PRO A 268 -7.04 2.36 1.08
C PRO A 268 -8.45 1.90 1.46
N GLY A 269 -9.36 1.94 0.48
CA GLY A 269 -10.71 1.41 0.59
C GLY A 269 -11.19 0.87 -0.74
N PHE A 270 -12.15 -0.02 -0.71
CA PHE A 270 -12.74 -0.63 -1.90
C PHE A 270 -14.27 -0.66 -1.82
N ALA A 271 -14.93 -0.41 -2.93
CA ALA A 271 -16.37 -0.53 -3.08
C ALA A 271 -16.69 -1.15 -4.48
N PRO A 272 -17.73 -1.95 -4.63
CA PRO A 272 -18.69 -2.37 -3.62
C PRO A 272 -18.23 -3.56 -2.80
N LEU A 273 -18.53 -3.55 -1.52
CA LEU A 273 -18.38 -4.71 -0.65
C LEU A 273 -19.78 -5.23 -0.31
N THR A 274 -20.15 -6.37 -0.90
CA THR A 274 -21.49 -6.95 -0.75
C THR A 274 -21.40 -8.43 -0.37
N ALA A 275 -22.33 -8.90 0.48
CA ALA A 275 -22.41 -10.29 0.85
C ALA A 275 -22.72 -11.19 -0.36
N ARG A 276 -22.17 -12.40 -0.38
CA ARG A 276 -22.48 -13.42 -1.39
C ARG A 276 -24.00 -13.66 -1.42
N GLY A 277 -24.59 -13.58 -2.62
CA GLY A 277 -26.05 -13.76 -2.82
C GLY A 277 -26.87 -12.47 -2.80
N SER A 278 -26.43 -11.38 -2.17
CA SER A 278 -27.12 -10.10 -2.26
C SER A 278 -26.78 -9.30 -3.53
N GLN A 279 -25.70 -9.64 -4.17
CA GLN A 279 -25.16 -8.99 -5.36
C GLN A 279 -26.15 -9.04 -6.57
N MET A 280 -26.95 -10.12 -6.67
CA MET A 280 -27.96 -10.27 -7.74
C MET A 280 -29.17 -9.35 -7.57
N TYR A 281 -29.44 -8.86 -6.34
CA TYR A 281 -30.65 -8.10 -6.01
C TYR A 281 -30.40 -6.60 -5.85
N ARG A 282 -29.16 -6.15 -5.91
CA ARG A 282 -28.81 -4.73 -5.85
C ARG A 282 -28.39 -4.19 -7.21
N ALA A 283 -29.12 -3.19 -7.70
CA ALA A 283 -28.66 -2.34 -8.78
C ALA A 283 -27.65 -1.34 -8.19
N LEU A 284 -26.38 -1.55 -8.46
CA LEU A 284 -25.32 -0.64 -8.01
C LEU A 284 -25.40 0.66 -8.82
N THR A 285 -25.57 1.79 -8.14
CA THR A 285 -25.60 3.12 -8.74
C THR A 285 -24.36 3.91 -8.33
N VAL A 286 -24.00 4.95 -9.09
CA VAL A 286 -22.85 5.82 -8.78
C VAL A 286 -22.99 6.47 -7.41
N PRO A 287 -24.17 7.01 -7.00
CA PRO A 287 -24.36 7.54 -5.64
C PRO A 287 -24.12 6.53 -4.53
N GLU A 288 -24.60 5.29 -4.68
CA GLU A 288 -24.37 4.22 -3.70
C GLU A 288 -22.90 3.83 -3.60
N LEU A 289 -22.24 3.72 -4.77
CA LEU A 289 -20.82 3.41 -4.84
C LEU A 289 -19.98 4.48 -4.15
N THR A 290 -20.28 5.74 -4.41
CA THR A 290 -19.57 6.87 -3.81
C THR A 290 -19.81 6.96 -2.31
N GLN A 291 -21.02 6.73 -1.84
CA GLN A 291 -21.35 6.69 -0.42
C GLN A 291 -20.62 5.56 0.30
N GLN A 292 -20.57 4.36 -0.27
CA GLN A 292 -19.85 3.21 0.30
C GLN A 292 -18.34 3.47 0.35
N MET A 293 -17.78 4.12 -0.65
CA MET A 293 -16.36 4.42 -0.74
C MET A 293 -15.89 5.33 0.40
N PHE A 294 -16.70 6.30 0.82
CA PHE A 294 -16.40 7.20 1.95
C PHE A 294 -16.87 6.66 3.31
N ASP A 295 -17.49 5.48 3.37
CA ASP A 295 -17.92 4.89 4.64
C ASP A 295 -16.69 4.39 5.43
N ALA A 296 -16.60 4.78 6.70
CA ALA A 296 -15.54 4.34 7.61
C ALA A 296 -15.42 2.81 7.72
N ARG A 297 -16.52 2.08 7.51
CA ARG A 297 -16.55 0.61 7.57
C ARG A 297 -15.89 -0.08 6.37
N ASN A 298 -15.65 0.65 5.29
CA ASN A 298 -15.02 0.13 4.08
C ASN A 298 -13.53 0.46 4.00
N MET A 299 -13.00 1.18 4.98
CA MET A 299 -11.56 1.46 5.08
C MET A 299 -10.79 0.22 5.51
N MET A 300 -9.64 -0.02 4.89
CA MET A 300 -8.78 -1.16 5.20
C MET A 300 -7.74 -0.84 6.28
N ALA A 301 -7.70 0.37 6.78
CA ALA A 301 -6.98 0.75 7.98
C ALA A 301 -7.97 0.88 9.16
N ALA A 302 -7.60 0.37 10.33
CA ALA A 302 -8.44 0.40 11.53
C ALA A 302 -8.41 1.80 12.20
N CYS A 303 -8.75 2.82 11.43
CA CYS A 303 -8.85 4.21 11.86
C CYS A 303 -10.20 4.77 11.42
N ASP A 304 -10.80 5.61 12.25
CA ASP A 304 -12.04 6.31 11.88
C ASP A 304 -11.70 7.63 11.17
N PRO A 305 -11.95 7.76 9.85
CA PRO A 305 -11.62 8.98 9.12
C PRO A 305 -12.36 10.23 9.61
N ARG A 306 -13.46 10.06 10.37
CA ARG A 306 -14.23 11.16 10.96
C ARG A 306 -13.53 11.81 12.15
N ARG A 307 -12.52 11.17 12.73
CA ARG A 307 -11.70 11.73 13.83
C ARG A 307 -10.54 12.58 13.35
N GLY A 308 -10.31 12.61 12.05
CA GLY A 308 -9.30 13.43 11.41
C GLY A 308 -9.86 14.23 10.25
N ARG A 309 -8.97 14.83 9.48
CA ARG A 309 -9.30 15.55 8.25
C ARG A 309 -8.55 14.94 7.07
N TYR A 310 -9.21 14.88 5.93
CA TYR A 310 -8.56 14.51 4.68
C TYR A 310 -7.67 15.63 4.18
N LEU A 311 -6.40 15.32 3.98
CA LEU A 311 -5.46 16.18 3.27
C LEU A 311 -5.71 16.08 1.76
N THR A 312 -5.68 14.85 1.25
CA THR A 312 -5.92 14.54 -0.16
C THR A 312 -6.67 13.21 -0.27
N VAL A 313 -7.44 13.09 -1.34
CA VAL A 313 -8.18 11.87 -1.66
C VAL A 313 -8.06 11.59 -3.14
N ALA A 314 -7.84 10.34 -3.52
CA ALA A 314 -7.96 9.86 -4.88
C ALA A 314 -9.07 8.81 -4.97
N CYS A 315 -9.96 8.98 -5.93
CA CYS A 315 -11.06 8.07 -6.21
C CYS A 315 -10.89 7.49 -7.60
N ILE A 316 -10.72 6.19 -7.70
CA ILE A 316 -10.52 5.49 -8.96
C ILE A 316 -11.79 4.69 -9.25
N PHE A 317 -12.58 5.15 -10.22
CA PHE A 317 -13.79 4.47 -10.66
C PHE A 317 -13.51 3.55 -11.84
N ARG A 318 -14.15 2.39 -11.83
CA ARG A 318 -14.02 1.39 -12.89
C ARG A 318 -15.41 0.99 -13.40
N GLY A 319 -15.56 0.90 -14.71
CA GLY A 319 -16.81 0.53 -15.37
C GLY A 319 -17.45 1.67 -16.16
N HIS A 320 -18.52 1.36 -16.90
CA HIS A 320 -19.26 2.35 -17.67
C HIS A 320 -20.14 3.22 -16.76
N MET A 321 -19.75 4.49 -16.58
CA MET A 321 -20.50 5.47 -15.81
C MET A 321 -20.33 6.88 -16.39
N SER A 322 -21.25 7.76 -16.07
CA SER A 322 -21.16 9.16 -16.47
C SER A 322 -20.16 9.90 -15.57
N THR A 323 -19.16 10.51 -16.17
CA THR A 323 -18.19 11.34 -15.44
C THR A 323 -18.86 12.53 -14.75
N ARG A 324 -19.89 13.10 -15.39
CA ARG A 324 -20.69 14.19 -14.79
C ARG A 324 -21.40 13.75 -13.51
N GLU A 325 -22.00 12.58 -13.49
CA GLU A 325 -22.65 12.03 -12.30
C GLU A 325 -21.64 11.79 -11.16
N VAL A 326 -20.45 11.29 -11.50
CA VAL A 326 -19.35 11.11 -10.53
C VAL A 326 -18.95 12.45 -9.93
N ASP A 327 -18.73 13.47 -10.76
CA ASP A 327 -18.32 14.81 -10.31
C ASP A 327 -19.40 15.47 -9.41
N GLU A 328 -20.68 15.36 -9.80
CA GLU A 328 -21.80 15.86 -9.01
C GLU A 328 -21.90 15.20 -7.63
N GLN A 329 -21.69 13.88 -7.55
CA GLN A 329 -21.71 13.14 -6.29
C GLN A 329 -20.53 13.48 -5.39
N LEU A 330 -19.32 13.60 -5.94
CA LEU A 330 -18.14 13.98 -5.17
C LEU A 330 -18.23 15.42 -4.64
N LEU A 331 -18.73 16.34 -5.46
CA LEU A 331 -18.98 17.71 -5.02
C LEU A 331 -20.01 17.75 -3.88
N ALA A 332 -21.07 16.94 -3.97
CA ALA A 332 -22.07 16.82 -2.92
C ALA A 332 -21.48 16.30 -1.61
N ILE A 333 -20.55 15.32 -1.66
CA ILE A 333 -19.87 14.79 -0.47
C ILE A 333 -18.96 15.84 0.14
N GLN A 334 -18.16 16.53 -0.66
CA GLN A 334 -17.26 17.59 -0.18
C GLN A 334 -18.05 18.73 0.48
N THR A 335 -19.18 19.12 -0.09
CA THR A 335 -20.01 20.19 0.45
C THR A 335 -20.70 19.78 1.76
N ARG A 336 -21.23 18.55 1.84
CA ARG A 336 -21.89 18.04 3.05
C ARG A 336 -20.92 17.79 4.20
N ASN A 337 -19.70 17.37 3.88
CA ASN A 337 -18.69 16.95 4.84
C ASN A 337 -17.47 17.89 4.84
N SER A 338 -17.67 19.18 4.59
CA SER A 338 -16.58 20.15 4.47
C SER A 338 -15.66 20.21 5.70
N SER A 339 -16.19 19.90 6.89
CA SER A 339 -15.40 19.85 8.13
C SER A 339 -14.38 18.70 8.18
N TYR A 340 -14.53 17.66 7.34
CA TYR A 340 -13.60 16.53 7.28
C TYR A 340 -12.47 16.72 6.25
N PHE A 341 -12.47 17.83 5.52
CA PHE A 341 -11.42 18.20 4.57
C PHE A 341 -10.67 19.42 5.10
N VAL A 342 -9.35 19.45 4.87
CA VAL A 342 -8.56 20.63 5.22
C VAL A 342 -8.90 21.81 4.30
N GLU A 343 -9.03 23.01 4.88
CA GLU A 343 -9.46 24.22 4.16
C GLU A 343 -8.35 24.80 3.27
N TRP A 344 -7.09 24.62 3.67
CA TRP A 344 -5.93 25.21 3.01
C TRP A 344 -5.45 24.44 1.76
N ILE A 345 -6.02 23.25 1.47
CA ILE A 345 -5.79 22.55 0.19
C ILE A 345 -7.07 22.70 -0.65
N PRO A 346 -7.07 23.51 -1.70
CA PRO A 346 -8.18 23.55 -2.65
C PRO A 346 -8.19 22.28 -3.49
N ASN A 347 -9.38 21.80 -3.87
CA ASN A 347 -9.53 20.61 -4.73
C ASN A 347 -8.86 19.33 -4.16
N ASN A 348 -9.17 18.99 -2.93
CA ASN A 348 -8.63 17.85 -2.20
C ASN A 348 -8.89 16.50 -2.89
N VAL A 349 -9.96 16.37 -3.66
CA VAL A 349 -10.39 15.10 -4.25
C VAL A 349 -10.00 15.04 -5.72
N LYS A 350 -9.27 13.99 -6.07
CA LYS A 350 -8.91 13.65 -7.46
C LYS A 350 -9.69 12.44 -7.92
N VAL A 351 -10.09 12.43 -9.18
CA VAL A 351 -10.90 11.38 -9.78
C VAL A 351 -10.18 10.79 -10.96
N ALA A 352 -10.18 9.46 -11.05
CA ALA A 352 -9.76 8.73 -12.23
C ALA A 352 -10.91 7.80 -12.65
N VAL A 353 -11.17 7.68 -13.93
CA VAL A 353 -12.19 6.79 -14.48
C VAL A 353 -11.55 5.86 -15.49
N CYS A 354 -11.80 4.56 -15.34
CA CYS A 354 -11.39 3.51 -16.27
C CYS A 354 -12.62 2.75 -16.75
N ASP A 355 -12.72 2.51 -18.05
CA ASP A 355 -13.89 1.84 -18.65
C ASP A 355 -13.94 0.33 -18.39
N ILE A 356 -12.82 -0.27 -17.97
CA ILE A 356 -12.70 -1.70 -17.73
C ILE A 356 -13.02 -2.03 -16.28
N PRO A 357 -14.17 -2.66 -15.98
CA PRO A 357 -14.52 -3.08 -14.63
C PRO A 357 -13.68 -4.29 -14.19
N PRO A 358 -13.54 -4.54 -12.87
CA PRO A 358 -12.96 -5.78 -12.38
C PRO A 358 -13.87 -6.97 -12.73
N ARG A 359 -13.27 -8.16 -12.80
CA ARG A 359 -13.99 -9.37 -13.15
C ARG A 359 -15.14 -9.65 -12.18
N GLY A 360 -16.33 -9.90 -12.72
CA GLY A 360 -17.54 -10.22 -11.93
C GLY A 360 -18.30 -9.01 -11.38
N LEU A 361 -17.83 -7.80 -11.59
CA LEU A 361 -18.50 -6.56 -11.20
C LEU A 361 -18.80 -5.70 -12.44
N LYS A 362 -19.92 -4.99 -12.42
CA LYS A 362 -20.25 -4.02 -13.49
C LYS A 362 -19.57 -2.68 -13.25
N MET A 363 -19.42 -2.30 -11.99
CA MET A 363 -18.77 -1.07 -11.55
C MET A 363 -18.04 -1.33 -10.25
N ALA A 364 -16.91 -0.66 -10.06
CA ALA A 364 -16.15 -0.67 -8.82
C ALA A 364 -15.53 0.70 -8.59
N ALA A 365 -15.18 1.00 -7.36
CA ALA A 365 -14.42 2.18 -7.01
C ALA A 365 -13.35 1.82 -5.97
N THR A 366 -12.17 2.40 -6.11
CA THR A 366 -11.09 2.30 -5.15
C THR A 366 -10.83 3.67 -4.56
N PHE A 367 -10.73 3.70 -3.25
CA PHE A 367 -10.48 4.90 -2.48
C PHE A 367 -9.03 4.89 -1.97
N ILE A 368 -8.35 6.02 -2.10
CA ILE A 368 -7.03 6.26 -1.52
C ILE A 368 -7.13 7.56 -0.76
N GLY A 369 -7.02 7.52 0.56
CA GLY A 369 -7.13 8.71 1.40
C GLY A 369 -5.85 8.98 2.18
N ASN A 370 -5.36 10.21 2.10
CA ASN A 370 -4.36 10.74 3.02
C ASN A 370 -5.12 11.50 4.11
N ASN A 371 -5.38 10.82 5.24
CA ASN A 371 -6.17 11.34 6.35
C ASN A 371 -5.32 11.44 7.60
N THR A 372 -5.45 12.52 8.34
CA THR A 372 -4.74 12.70 9.61
C THR A 372 -5.16 11.71 10.69
N ALA A 373 -6.32 11.05 10.56
CA ALA A 373 -6.76 9.99 11.48
C ALA A 373 -5.83 8.75 11.48
N ILE A 374 -4.94 8.62 10.50
CA ILE A 374 -3.95 7.53 10.48
C ILE A 374 -2.98 7.61 11.67
N GLN A 375 -2.85 8.78 12.30
CA GLN A 375 -2.10 8.94 13.55
C GLN A 375 -2.57 7.97 14.64
N GLU A 376 -3.85 7.60 14.69
CA GLU A 376 -4.39 6.65 15.67
C GLU A 376 -3.70 5.27 15.56
N LEU A 377 -3.35 4.86 14.36
CA LEU A 377 -2.61 3.63 14.11
C LEU A 377 -1.20 3.70 14.71
N PHE A 378 -0.49 4.78 14.46
CA PHE A 378 0.86 4.99 14.99
C PHE A 378 0.87 5.16 16.51
N ILE A 379 -0.08 5.90 17.08
CA ILE A 379 -0.25 6.06 18.53
C ILE A 379 -0.46 4.70 19.19
N ARG A 380 -1.37 3.88 18.66
CA ARG A 380 -1.67 2.54 19.19
C ARG A 380 -0.43 1.66 19.25
N VAL A 381 0.35 1.62 18.17
CA VAL A 381 1.59 0.82 18.10
C VAL A 381 2.66 1.39 19.04
N SER A 382 2.79 2.73 19.09
CA SER A 382 3.75 3.41 19.98
C SER A 382 3.45 3.18 21.46
N GLU A 383 2.18 3.18 21.88
CA GLU A 383 1.79 2.86 23.25
C GLU A 383 2.18 1.43 23.66
N GLN A 384 1.94 0.45 22.79
CA GLN A 384 2.33 -0.94 23.02
C GLN A 384 3.87 -1.08 23.08
N PHE A 385 4.57 -0.41 22.18
CA PHE A 385 6.03 -0.36 22.17
C PHE A 385 6.59 0.20 23.49
N SER A 386 6.14 1.39 23.90
CA SER A 386 6.59 2.06 25.12
C SER A 386 6.32 1.24 26.37
N ALA A 387 5.18 0.54 26.45
CA ALA A 387 4.85 -0.34 27.57
C ALA A 387 5.86 -1.48 27.75
N MET A 388 6.34 -2.05 26.65
CA MET A 388 7.33 -3.12 26.64
C MET A 388 8.76 -2.57 26.83
N PHE A 389 9.09 -1.48 26.13
CA PHE A 389 10.45 -0.90 26.12
C PHE A 389 10.86 -0.31 27.46
N ARG A 390 9.95 0.31 28.22
CA ARG A 390 10.21 0.79 29.60
C ARG A 390 10.69 -0.32 30.53
N ARG A 391 10.24 -1.56 30.29
CA ARG A 391 10.64 -2.74 31.05
C ARG A 391 11.79 -3.51 30.41
N LYS A 392 12.27 -3.05 29.25
CA LYS A 392 13.28 -3.75 28.42
C LYS A 392 12.93 -5.21 28.13
N ALA A 393 11.61 -5.49 27.99
CA ALA A 393 11.11 -6.83 27.75
C ALA A 393 11.53 -7.28 26.35
N PHE A 394 12.01 -8.51 26.22
CA PHE A 394 12.45 -9.15 24.96
C PHE A 394 13.59 -8.44 24.23
N LEU A 395 14.19 -7.41 24.81
CA LEU A 395 15.20 -6.59 24.14
C LEU A 395 16.49 -7.39 23.86
N HIS A 396 16.82 -8.35 24.70
CA HIS A 396 18.02 -9.18 24.58
C HIS A 396 18.11 -9.96 23.26
N TRP A 397 16.98 -10.28 22.61
CA TRP A 397 16.96 -10.93 21.31
C TRP A 397 17.48 -10.00 20.19
N TYR A 398 17.24 -8.71 20.35
CA TYR A 398 17.67 -7.69 19.38
C TYR A 398 19.12 -7.25 19.64
N THR A 399 19.46 -7.00 20.90
CA THR A 399 20.84 -6.64 21.27
C THR A 399 21.81 -7.78 21.02
N GLY A 400 21.38 -9.03 21.15
CA GLY A 400 22.18 -10.20 20.79
C GLY A 400 22.53 -10.30 19.31
N GLU A 401 21.78 -9.64 18.43
CA GLU A 401 22.03 -9.55 16.97
C GLU A 401 22.80 -8.26 16.60
N GLY A 402 23.29 -7.49 17.57
CA GLY A 402 24.13 -6.33 17.35
C GLY A 402 23.41 -4.98 17.34
N MET A 403 22.12 -4.93 17.67
CA MET A 403 21.38 -3.66 17.80
C MET A 403 21.72 -2.92 19.09
N ASP A 404 21.72 -1.59 19.03
CA ASP A 404 21.83 -0.72 20.21
C ASP A 404 20.42 -0.32 20.71
N GLU A 405 20.31 -0.10 22.03
CA GLU A 405 19.08 0.47 22.62
C GLU A 405 18.76 1.86 22.09
N MET A 406 19.76 2.61 21.64
CA MET A 406 19.56 3.94 21.06
C MET A 406 18.72 3.91 19.78
N GLU A 407 18.86 2.88 18.95
CA GLU A 407 18.07 2.71 17.73
C GLU A 407 16.56 2.56 18.02
N PHE A 408 16.20 1.92 19.13
CA PHE A 408 14.81 1.83 19.60
C PHE A 408 14.27 3.21 20.01
N SER A 409 15.07 3.99 20.73
CA SER A 409 14.67 5.34 21.17
C SER A 409 14.53 6.29 19.99
N GLU A 410 15.41 6.21 19.01
CA GLU A 410 15.34 7.00 17.77
C GLU A 410 14.09 6.65 16.96
N ALA A 411 13.79 5.36 16.82
CA ALA A 411 12.61 4.92 16.09
C ALA A 411 11.30 5.36 16.78
N GLU A 412 11.23 5.27 18.12
CA GLU A 412 10.11 5.77 18.92
C GLU A 412 9.96 7.29 18.74
N GLY A 413 11.06 8.03 18.87
CA GLY A 413 11.10 9.49 18.70
C GLY A 413 10.58 9.91 17.33
N ASN A 414 11.10 9.33 16.25
CA ASN A 414 10.69 9.66 14.89
C ASN A 414 9.20 9.33 14.61
N THR A 415 8.69 8.24 15.20
CA THR A 415 7.25 7.91 15.08
C THR A 415 6.38 8.92 15.83
N ASN A 416 6.78 9.35 17.03
CA ASN A 416 6.06 10.35 17.80
C ASN A 416 6.11 11.73 17.12
N ASP A 417 7.21 12.08 16.48
CA ASP A 417 7.34 13.30 15.67
C ASP A 417 6.37 13.27 14.49
N LEU A 418 6.23 12.12 13.81
CA LEU A 418 5.24 11.95 12.73
C LEU A 418 3.81 12.16 13.22
N VAL A 419 3.46 11.60 14.39
CA VAL A 419 2.14 11.81 15.01
C VAL A 419 1.90 13.29 15.30
N SER A 420 2.90 13.99 15.83
CA SER A 420 2.83 15.43 16.11
C SER A 420 2.64 16.26 14.83
N GLU A 421 3.31 15.89 13.74
CA GLU A 421 3.13 16.53 12.43
C GLU A 421 1.70 16.33 11.90
N TYR A 422 1.14 15.12 11.98
CA TYR A 422 -0.26 14.89 11.59
C TYR A 422 -1.23 15.71 12.43
N GLN A 423 -1.01 15.84 13.74
CA GLN A 423 -1.84 16.65 14.62
C GLN A 423 -1.74 18.14 14.27
N GLN A 424 -0.55 18.64 14.00
CA GLN A 424 -0.32 20.01 13.58
C GLN A 424 -1.10 20.39 12.33
N TYR A 425 -1.06 19.54 11.30
CA TYR A 425 -1.77 19.79 10.05
C TYR A 425 -3.28 19.53 10.15
N GLN A 426 -3.73 18.73 11.11
CA GLN A 426 -5.14 18.58 11.42
C GLN A 426 -5.75 19.87 12.03
N GLU A 427 -4.98 20.55 12.88
CA GLU A 427 -5.40 21.77 13.57
C GLU A 427 -5.14 23.04 12.75
N ALA A 428 -4.30 22.96 11.72
CA ALA A 428 -3.98 24.10 10.87
C ALA A 428 -5.24 24.68 10.21
N THR A 429 -5.43 25.98 10.37
CA THR A 429 -6.46 26.77 9.71
C THR A 429 -5.85 27.58 8.58
N ALA A 430 -6.67 27.97 7.61
CA ALA A 430 -6.27 28.95 6.61
C ALA A 430 -6.32 30.35 7.25
N ASP A 431 -5.34 30.68 8.08
CA ASP A 431 -5.16 32.06 8.53
C ASP A 431 -4.78 32.89 7.30
N VAL A 432 -5.68 33.77 6.94
CA VAL A 432 -5.35 34.90 6.05
C VAL A 432 -4.45 35.79 6.89
N GLU A 433 -3.13 35.69 6.74
CA GLU A 433 -2.25 36.78 7.12
C GLU A 433 -2.74 38.00 6.32
N GLU A 434 -3.46 38.90 6.97
CA GLU A 434 -3.63 40.26 6.45
C GLU A 434 -2.24 40.80 6.26
N PHE A 435 -1.78 40.87 5.01
CA PHE A 435 -0.65 41.68 4.65
C PHE A 435 -1.01 43.10 5.02
N GLU A 436 -0.49 43.61 6.16
CA GLU A 436 -0.48 45.01 6.45
C GLU A 436 0.15 45.71 5.21
N GLU A 437 -0.69 46.43 4.45
CA GLU A 437 -0.22 47.35 3.43
C GLU A 437 0.68 48.37 4.15
N VAL A 438 1.97 48.20 3.98
CA VAL A 438 2.93 49.23 4.40
C VAL A 438 2.62 50.46 3.54
N GLU A 439 1.88 51.44 4.09
CA GLU A 439 1.72 52.76 3.52
C GLU A 439 3.14 53.35 3.31
N VAL A 440 3.56 53.37 2.09
CA VAL A 440 4.77 54.11 1.67
C VAL A 440 4.40 55.59 1.74
N GLU A 441 4.87 56.29 2.78
CA GLU A 441 4.80 57.74 2.83
C GLU A 441 5.51 58.35 1.59
N PRO A 442 4.88 59.29 0.88
CA PRO A 442 5.53 59.97 -0.22
C PRO A 442 6.68 60.83 0.29
N ALA A 443 7.85 60.70 -0.35
CA ALA A 443 9.01 61.53 -0.06
C ALA A 443 8.69 63.04 -0.20
N PRO A 444 9.14 63.90 0.71
CA PRO A 444 8.96 65.33 0.61
C PRO A 444 9.79 65.89 -0.56
N GLU A 445 9.18 66.82 -1.32
CA GLU A 445 9.81 67.60 -2.42
C GLU A 445 10.99 68.46 -1.93
#